data_c5d3fa34e2556e058aa6274c86ef292e
#
_entry.id   c5d3fa34e2556e058aa6274c86ef292e
#
_cell.length_a   1.000
_cell.length_b   1.000
_cell.length_c   1.000
_cell.angle_alpha   90.00
_cell.angle_beta   90.00
_cell.angle_gamma   90.00
#
_symmetry.space_group_name_H-M   'P 1'
#
loop_
_entity.id
_entity.type
_entity.pdbx_description
1 polymer ?
#
loop_
_entity_poly.entity_id
_entity_poly.type
_entity_poly.pdbx_seq_one_letter_code
_entity_poly.pdbx_strand_id
1 'polypeptide(L)'
;MTKKKKPEDLKKRGRPTKYTPELGKEIGDAIAASELGLIHLVNANPHWPQRATIFEWRLKFPEFADIYSRAKEEQAEVVVEFMQELMNEPHKWEDPETGLTKIDVPMLNLKLNHMKWHAGKLKPKKFGESKSIEPINTDLDEDCKKRYSDMDKRNRKEF
;
A
#
# COMPACT_ATOMS: atom_id res chain seq x y z
N MET A 1 57.03 11.07 13.75
CA MET A 1 55.78 11.23 14.54
C MET A 1 54.63 11.39 13.54
N THR A 2 53.89 10.34 13.29
CA THR A 2 52.75 10.32 12.36
C THR A 2 51.48 10.76 13.12
N LYS A 3 50.93 11.94 12.77
CA LYS A 3 49.68 12.45 13.35
C LYS A 3 48.52 11.53 12.93
N LYS A 4 47.91 10.80 13.90
CA LYS A 4 46.65 10.08 13.70
C LYS A 4 45.56 11.10 13.33
N LYS A 5 44.97 10.96 12.14
CA LYS A 5 43.80 11.75 11.73
C LYS A 5 42.63 11.44 12.63
N LYS A 6 41.92 12.51 13.09
CA LYS A 6 40.68 12.38 13.87
C LYS A 6 39.60 11.64 13.05
N PRO A 7 38.70 10.86 13.69
CA PRO A 7 37.66 10.10 12.99
C PRO A 7 36.62 10.96 12.27
N GLU A 8 36.56 12.27 12.54
CA GLU A 8 35.64 13.23 11.88
C GLU A 8 36.03 13.57 10.44
N ASP A 9 37.28 13.31 10.03
CA ASP A 9 37.79 13.65 8.67
C ASP A 9 37.56 12.52 7.63
N LEU A 10 36.86 11.45 7.98
CA LEU A 10 36.46 10.42 7.05
C LEU A 10 35.26 10.92 6.22
N LYS A 11 35.53 11.79 5.22
CA LYS A 11 34.54 12.10 4.19
C LYS A 11 34.00 10.79 3.67
N LYS A 12 32.68 10.57 3.85
CA LYS A 12 31.97 9.41 3.28
C LYS A 12 32.31 9.34 1.79
N ARG A 13 33.15 8.40 1.41
CA ARG A 13 33.51 8.14 0.00
C ARG A 13 32.28 7.51 -0.66
N GLY A 14 31.56 8.29 -1.46
CA GLY A 14 30.41 7.84 -2.23
C GLY A 14 29.92 8.96 -3.12
N ARG A 15 29.23 8.60 -4.21
CA ARG A 15 28.55 9.58 -5.05
C ARG A 15 27.55 10.35 -4.18
N PRO A 16 27.53 11.70 -4.23
CA PRO A 16 26.55 12.50 -3.49
C PRO A 16 25.15 11.99 -3.78
N THR A 17 24.34 11.82 -2.73
CA THR A 17 22.93 11.48 -2.93
C THR A 17 22.23 12.65 -3.61
N LYS A 18 21.37 12.37 -4.58
CA LYS A 18 20.52 13.37 -5.24
C LYS A 18 19.29 13.76 -4.40
N TYR A 19 19.15 13.21 -3.20
CA TYR A 19 18.03 13.51 -2.32
C TYR A 19 18.13 14.96 -1.82
N THR A 20 17.03 15.67 -1.97
CA THR A 20 16.76 16.95 -1.30
C THR A 20 15.36 16.88 -0.66
N PRO A 21 15.11 17.57 0.46
CA PRO A 21 13.79 17.60 1.09
C PRO A 21 12.69 18.11 0.14
N GLU A 22 13.02 19.08 -0.70
CA GLU A 22 12.11 19.66 -1.70
C GLU A 22 11.68 18.62 -2.72
N LEU A 23 12.64 17.85 -3.28
CA LEU A 23 12.35 16.77 -4.21
C LEU A 23 11.56 15.63 -3.52
N GLY A 24 11.88 15.36 -2.25
CA GLY A 24 11.12 14.39 -1.44
C GLY A 24 9.66 14.79 -1.27
N LYS A 25 9.42 16.07 -1.01
CA LYS A 25 8.07 16.63 -0.91
C LYS A 25 7.35 16.61 -2.27
N GLU A 26 7.99 17.04 -3.33
CA GLU A 26 7.45 17.02 -4.71
C GLU A 26 6.96 15.59 -5.07
N ILE A 27 7.79 14.57 -4.80
CA ILE A 27 7.42 13.17 -5.04
C ILE A 27 6.21 12.77 -4.18
N GLY A 28 6.18 13.17 -2.92
CA GLY A 28 5.06 12.92 -2.01
C GLY A 28 3.76 13.54 -2.52
N ASP A 29 3.78 14.83 -2.84
CA ASP A 29 2.62 15.59 -3.33
C ASP A 29 2.07 14.96 -4.63
N ALA A 30 2.95 14.55 -5.54
CA ALA A 30 2.54 13.90 -6.78
C ALA A 30 1.95 12.49 -6.56
N ILE A 31 2.43 11.74 -5.58
CA ILE A 31 1.85 10.44 -5.20
C ILE A 31 0.46 10.65 -4.58
N ALA A 32 0.33 11.62 -3.69
CA ALA A 32 -0.92 11.93 -3.02
C ALA A 32 -2.03 12.33 -3.99
N ALA A 33 -1.68 13.10 -5.02
CA ALA A 33 -2.63 13.65 -6.01
C ALA A 33 -2.97 12.71 -7.18
N SER A 34 -2.45 11.47 -7.22
CA SER A 34 -2.58 10.59 -8.38
C SER A 34 -3.14 9.23 -8.04
N GLU A 35 -4.05 8.71 -8.87
CA GLU A 35 -4.50 7.32 -8.83
C GLU A 35 -3.45 6.34 -9.39
N LEU A 36 -2.40 6.86 -10.06
CA LEU A 36 -1.40 6.06 -10.76
C LEU A 36 -0.32 5.51 -9.81
N GLY A 37 0.25 4.38 -10.22
CA GLY A 37 1.40 3.80 -9.53
C GLY A 37 2.70 4.60 -9.72
N LEU A 38 3.64 4.46 -8.77
CA LEU A 38 4.93 5.17 -8.77
C LEU A 38 5.72 5.02 -10.09
N ILE A 39 5.58 3.90 -10.80
CA ILE A 39 6.23 3.69 -12.11
C ILE A 39 5.78 4.74 -13.12
N HIS A 40 4.48 4.98 -13.21
CA HIS A 40 3.91 5.95 -14.14
C HIS A 40 4.35 7.36 -13.80
N LEU A 41 4.37 7.71 -12.51
CA LEU A 41 4.81 9.01 -12.03
C LEU A 41 6.28 9.26 -12.33
N VAL A 42 7.16 8.26 -12.11
CA VAL A 42 8.59 8.36 -12.43
C VAL A 42 8.81 8.52 -13.94
N ASN A 43 8.05 7.80 -14.77
CA ASN A 43 8.17 7.92 -16.22
C ASN A 43 7.67 9.28 -16.74
N ALA A 44 6.69 9.88 -16.09
CA ALA A 44 6.17 11.21 -16.42
C ALA A 44 7.11 12.35 -15.98
N ASN A 45 8.01 12.10 -15.03
CA ASN A 45 8.92 13.09 -14.46
C ASN A 45 10.39 12.69 -14.67
N PRO A 46 10.99 13.00 -15.83
CA PRO A 46 12.36 12.56 -16.18
C PRO A 46 13.47 13.10 -15.24
N HIS A 47 13.18 14.17 -14.50
CA HIS A 47 14.11 14.73 -13.51
C HIS A 47 14.15 13.97 -12.19
N TRP A 48 13.15 13.11 -11.96
CA TRP A 48 13.11 12.25 -10.77
C TRP A 48 14.13 11.10 -10.85
N PRO A 49 14.58 10.59 -9.71
CA PRO A 49 15.37 9.38 -9.68
C PRO A 49 14.53 8.16 -10.05
N GLN A 50 15.20 7.08 -10.41
CA GLN A 50 14.52 5.81 -10.65
C GLN A 50 13.81 5.30 -9.39
N ARG A 51 12.74 4.51 -9.58
CA ARG A 51 11.93 3.92 -8.52
C ARG A 51 12.77 3.24 -7.42
N ALA A 52 13.82 2.51 -7.80
CA ALA A 52 14.71 1.83 -6.86
C ALA A 52 15.37 2.83 -5.89
N THR A 53 15.83 3.98 -6.42
CA THR A 53 16.45 5.06 -5.61
C THR A 53 15.44 5.68 -4.66
N ILE A 54 14.18 5.87 -5.08
CA ILE A 54 13.09 6.38 -4.21
C ILE A 54 12.86 5.41 -3.04
N PHE A 55 12.86 4.09 -3.29
CA PHE A 55 12.74 3.11 -2.21
C PHE A 55 13.95 3.09 -1.27
N GLU A 56 15.18 3.29 -1.81
CA GLU A 56 16.36 3.46 -0.96
C GLU A 56 16.26 4.72 -0.08
N TRP A 57 15.75 5.82 -0.61
CA TRP A 57 15.54 7.05 0.16
C TRP A 57 14.56 6.83 1.31
N ARG A 58 13.49 6.08 1.09
CA ARG A 58 12.54 5.72 2.13
C ARG A 58 13.18 4.94 3.29
N LEU A 59 14.24 4.17 3.01
CA LEU A 59 14.98 3.44 4.06
C LEU A 59 16.05 4.31 4.73
N LYS A 60 16.62 5.28 4.00
CA LYS A 60 17.74 6.11 4.48
C LYS A 60 17.31 7.39 5.18
N PHE A 61 16.17 7.96 4.80
CA PHE A 61 15.66 9.25 5.28
C PHE A 61 14.30 9.07 5.95
N PRO A 62 14.24 9.08 7.30
CA PRO A 62 12.97 8.92 8.04
C PRO A 62 11.92 9.96 7.65
N GLU A 63 12.33 11.22 7.46
CA GLU A 63 11.44 12.30 7.04
C GLU A 63 10.75 11.99 5.70
N PHE A 64 11.49 11.44 4.74
CA PHE A 64 10.92 11.02 3.47
C PHE A 64 10.01 9.79 3.63
N ALA A 65 10.33 8.88 4.54
CA ALA A 65 9.47 7.73 4.84
C ALA A 65 8.10 8.18 5.34
N ASP A 66 8.06 9.20 6.20
CA ASP A 66 6.81 9.78 6.72
C ASP A 66 6.01 10.48 5.62
N ILE A 67 6.67 11.30 4.79
CA ILE A 67 6.05 11.96 3.64
C ILE A 67 5.45 10.90 2.71
N TYR A 68 6.22 9.87 2.37
CA TYR A 68 5.79 8.80 1.48
C TYR A 68 4.60 8.02 2.04
N SER A 69 4.59 7.73 3.34
CA SER A 69 3.51 7.00 4.00
C SER A 69 2.20 7.79 4.00
N ARG A 70 2.26 9.08 4.34
CA ARG A 70 1.10 9.98 4.28
C ARG A 70 0.57 10.12 2.86
N ALA A 71 1.48 10.35 1.89
CA ALA A 71 1.11 10.43 0.48
C ALA A 71 0.37 9.17 0.00
N LYS A 72 0.78 7.99 0.45
CA LYS A 72 0.10 6.73 0.15
C LYS A 72 -1.28 6.61 0.81
N GLU A 73 -1.45 7.15 2.00
CA GLU A 73 -2.77 7.20 2.65
C GLU A 73 -3.71 8.19 1.93
N GLU A 74 -3.22 9.35 1.52
CA GLU A 74 -3.98 10.33 0.75
C GLU A 74 -4.33 9.80 -0.64
N GLN A 75 -3.42 9.11 -1.30
CA GLN A 75 -3.67 8.43 -2.57
C GLN A 75 -4.90 7.50 -2.51
N ALA A 76 -5.18 6.87 -1.38
CA ALA A 76 -6.36 6.03 -1.23
C ALA A 76 -7.67 6.80 -1.42
N GLU A 77 -7.74 8.06 -0.99
CA GLU A 77 -8.91 8.92 -1.19
C GLU A 77 -9.10 9.22 -2.68
N VAL A 78 -8.01 9.62 -3.36
CA VAL A 78 -8.03 9.89 -4.81
C VAL A 78 -8.45 8.66 -5.62
N VAL A 79 -7.98 7.48 -5.24
CA VAL A 79 -8.42 6.21 -5.87
C VAL A 79 -9.92 6.00 -5.72
N VAL A 80 -10.49 6.30 -4.54
CA VAL A 80 -11.94 6.16 -4.30
C VAL A 80 -12.74 7.21 -5.09
N GLU A 81 -12.27 8.44 -5.16
CA GLU A 81 -12.89 9.50 -5.99
C GLU A 81 -12.88 9.10 -7.46
N PHE A 82 -11.76 8.60 -7.97
CA PHE A 82 -11.66 8.11 -9.35
C PHE A 82 -12.58 6.91 -9.62
N MET A 83 -12.83 6.04 -8.63
CA MET A 83 -13.86 4.99 -8.77
C MET A 83 -15.25 5.58 -9.02
N GLN A 84 -15.62 6.67 -8.36
CA GLN A 84 -16.90 7.33 -8.56
C GLN A 84 -16.98 7.95 -9.96
N GLU A 85 -15.91 8.56 -10.44
CA GLU A 85 -15.85 9.09 -11.81
C GLU A 85 -16.01 7.98 -12.84
N LEU A 86 -15.35 6.84 -12.65
CA LEU A 86 -15.51 5.68 -13.52
C LEU A 86 -16.95 5.11 -13.54
N MET A 87 -17.69 5.27 -12.45
CA MET A 87 -19.09 4.86 -12.39
C MET A 87 -20.01 5.86 -13.11
N ASN A 88 -19.68 7.14 -13.04
CA ASN A 88 -20.42 8.19 -13.73
C ASN A 88 -20.15 8.17 -15.25
N GLU A 89 -18.88 7.92 -15.60
CA GLU A 89 -18.43 7.79 -16.99
C GLU A 89 -17.83 6.40 -17.23
N PRO A 90 -18.65 5.36 -17.34
CA PRO A 90 -18.16 4.01 -17.49
C PRO A 90 -17.38 3.83 -18.79
N HIS A 91 -16.36 2.97 -18.74
CA HIS A 91 -15.58 2.63 -19.92
C HIS A 91 -16.49 2.14 -21.06
N LYS A 92 -16.49 2.87 -22.18
CA LYS A 92 -17.26 2.58 -23.37
C LYS A 92 -16.36 1.93 -24.39
N TRP A 93 -16.87 0.89 -25.01
CA TRP A 93 -16.22 0.20 -26.10
C TRP A 93 -17.11 0.32 -27.37
N GLU A 94 -16.49 0.67 -28.48
CA GLU A 94 -17.18 0.74 -29.75
C GLU A 94 -17.03 -0.61 -30.45
N ASP A 95 -18.17 -1.20 -30.80
CA ASP A 95 -18.20 -2.47 -31.53
C ASP A 95 -17.78 -2.21 -32.98
N PRO A 96 -16.66 -2.81 -33.44
CA PRO A 96 -16.14 -2.53 -34.80
C PRO A 96 -17.05 -3.00 -35.92
N GLU A 97 -17.99 -3.94 -35.67
CA GLU A 97 -18.92 -4.43 -36.69
C GLU A 97 -20.20 -3.59 -36.79
N THR A 98 -20.70 -3.11 -35.68
CA THR A 98 -21.99 -2.39 -35.61
C THR A 98 -21.84 -0.89 -35.39
N GLY A 99 -20.67 -0.39 -35.02
CA GLY A 99 -20.43 1.01 -34.65
C GLY A 99 -21.20 1.46 -33.40
N LEU A 100 -21.80 0.52 -32.66
CA LEU A 100 -22.55 0.83 -31.45
C LEU A 100 -21.63 0.88 -30.23
N THR A 101 -21.75 1.95 -29.47
CA THR A 101 -21.03 2.09 -28.19
C THR A 101 -21.68 1.22 -27.12
N LYS A 102 -20.91 0.31 -26.58
CA LYS A 102 -21.31 -0.57 -25.45
C LYS A 102 -20.47 -0.28 -24.23
N ILE A 103 -21.05 -0.49 -23.06
CA ILE A 103 -20.30 -0.45 -21.80
C ILE A 103 -19.64 -1.82 -21.63
N ASP A 104 -18.32 -1.83 -21.46
CA ASP A 104 -17.56 -3.04 -21.09
C ASP A 104 -17.74 -3.33 -19.62
N VAL A 105 -18.87 -3.93 -19.26
CA VAL A 105 -19.22 -4.26 -17.87
C VAL A 105 -18.20 -5.18 -17.20
N PRO A 106 -17.69 -6.25 -17.84
CA PRO A 106 -16.65 -7.09 -17.26
C PRO A 106 -15.37 -6.32 -16.91
N MET A 107 -14.88 -5.47 -17.82
CA MET A 107 -13.68 -4.66 -17.61
C MET A 107 -13.91 -3.61 -16.51
N LEU A 108 -15.06 -2.96 -16.50
CA LEU A 108 -15.44 -1.99 -15.47
C LEU A 108 -15.45 -2.66 -14.08
N ASN A 109 -16.09 -3.81 -13.95
CA ASN A 109 -16.14 -4.56 -12.70
C ASN A 109 -14.73 -4.98 -12.23
N LEU A 110 -13.88 -5.42 -13.14
CA LEU A 110 -12.49 -5.77 -12.83
C LEU A 110 -11.71 -4.57 -12.28
N LYS A 111 -11.82 -3.41 -12.93
CA LYS A 111 -11.20 -2.16 -12.49
C LYS A 111 -11.69 -1.74 -11.10
N LEU A 112 -13.00 -1.68 -10.90
CA LEU A 112 -13.60 -1.26 -9.62
C LEU A 112 -13.20 -2.20 -8.47
N ASN A 113 -13.22 -3.51 -8.70
CA ASN A 113 -12.79 -4.48 -7.68
C ASN A 113 -11.30 -4.34 -7.34
N HIS A 114 -10.45 -4.13 -8.36
CA HIS A 114 -9.02 -3.88 -8.12
C HIS A 114 -8.79 -2.59 -7.32
N MET A 115 -9.47 -1.51 -7.68
CA MET A 115 -9.33 -0.22 -7.01
C MET A 115 -9.85 -0.26 -5.56
N LYS A 116 -10.99 -0.93 -5.32
CA LYS A 116 -11.52 -1.19 -3.98
C LYS A 116 -10.50 -1.93 -3.12
N TRP A 117 -9.92 -3.01 -3.64
CA TRP A 117 -8.88 -3.76 -2.95
C TRP A 117 -7.65 -2.89 -2.68
N HIS A 118 -7.21 -2.11 -3.67
CA HIS A 118 -6.04 -1.24 -3.56
C HIS A 118 -6.25 -0.16 -2.49
N ALA A 119 -7.38 0.56 -2.50
CA ALA A 119 -7.72 1.54 -1.47
C ALA A 119 -7.72 0.93 -0.06
N GLY A 120 -8.29 -0.27 0.09
CA GLY A 120 -8.28 -1.02 1.35
C GLY A 120 -6.88 -1.40 1.84
N LYS A 121 -5.90 -1.58 0.95
CA LYS A 121 -4.50 -1.83 1.32
C LYS A 121 -3.75 -0.55 1.68
N LEU A 122 -4.04 0.56 1.02
CA LEU A 122 -3.40 1.85 1.30
C LEU A 122 -3.90 2.46 2.63
N LYS A 123 -5.21 2.37 2.91
CA LYS A 123 -5.82 2.95 4.12
C LYS A 123 -6.79 1.95 4.78
N PRO A 124 -6.27 0.92 5.43
CA PRO A 124 -7.07 -0.20 5.94
C PRO A 124 -8.06 0.22 7.02
N LYS A 125 -7.77 1.24 7.81
CA LYS A 125 -8.67 1.74 8.86
C LYS A 125 -9.95 2.36 8.30
N LYS A 126 -9.91 2.94 7.09
CA LYS A 126 -11.06 3.62 6.47
C LYS A 126 -11.74 2.75 5.40
N PHE A 127 -10.95 2.08 4.56
CA PHE A 127 -11.42 1.35 3.39
C PHE A 127 -11.19 -0.17 3.48
N GLY A 128 -10.57 -0.66 4.55
CA GLY A 128 -10.38 -2.09 4.77
C GLY A 128 -11.71 -2.78 5.05
N GLU A 129 -11.81 -4.05 4.67
CA GLU A 129 -12.91 -4.89 5.12
C GLU A 129 -12.82 -5.03 6.65
N SER A 130 -13.79 -4.47 7.36
CA SER A 130 -13.99 -4.82 8.77
C SER A 130 -14.39 -6.29 8.78
N LYS A 131 -13.43 -7.17 9.07
CA LYS A 131 -13.77 -8.48 9.57
C LYS A 131 -14.48 -8.20 10.90
N SER A 132 -15.79 -8.24 10.93
CA SER A 132 -16.48 -8.55 12.16
C SER A 132 -15.91 -9.91 12.56
N ILE A 133 -14.95 -9.89 13.48
CA ILE A 133 -14.65 -11.05 14.26
C ILE A 133 -15.95 -11.21 15.06
N GLU A 134 -16.88 -12.00 14.50
CA GLU A 134 -17.93 -12.53 15.36
C GLU A 134 -17.14 -13.12 16.53
N PRO A 135 -17.38 -12.67 17.77
CA PRO A 135 -16.75 -13.30 18.90
C PRO A 135 -17.04 -14.79 18.71
N ILE A 136 -15.98 -15.59 18.53
CA ILE A 136 -16.11 -17.03 18.55
C ILE A 136 -16.87 -17.26 19.83
N ASN A 137 -18.14 -17.70 19.66
CA ASN A 137 -19.01 -17.93 20.80
C ASN A 137 -18.30 -19.02 21.61
N THR A 138 -17.55 -18.58 22.62
CA THR A 138 -16.75 -19.45 23.50
C THR A 138 -17.64 -20.14 24.52
N ASP A 139 -18.94 -20.13 24.31
CA ASP A 139 -19.83 -21.11 24.87
C ASP A 139 -19.49 -22.46 24.23
N LEU A 140 -18.27 -22.92 24.52
CA LEU A 140 -17.96 -24.34 24.35
C LEU A 140 -19.07 -25.06 25.05
N ASP A 141 -19.93 -25.70 24.25
CA ASP A 141 -20.95 -26.59 24.67
C ASP A 141 -20.44 -27.38 25.88
N GLU A 142 -21.21 -27.48 26.92
CA GLU A 142 -20.79 -28.16 28.18
C GLU A 142 -20.20 -29.54 27.90
N ASP A 143 -20.67 -30.21 26.86
CA ASP A 143 -20.15 -31.47 26.34
C ASP A 143 -18.67 -31.33 25.84
N CYS A 144 -18.31 -30.24 25.19
CA CYS A 144 -16.93 -29.98 24.79
C CYS A 144 -16.02 -29.73 26.00
N LYS A 145 -16.49 -28.95 26.97
CA LYS A 145 -15.75 -28.72 28.23
C LYS A 145 -15.50 -30.05 28.98
N LYS A 146 -16.50 -30.92 29.00
CA LYS A 146 -16.40 -32.24 29.63
C LYS A 146 -15.41 -33.15 28.90
N ARG A 147 -15.44 -33.19 27.55
CA ARG A 147 -14.47 -33.94 26.73
C ARG A 147 -13.04 -33.51 26.96
N TYR A 148 -12.77 -32.18 27.02
CA TYR A 148 -11.45 -31.64 27.31
C TYR A 148 -10.99 -32.02 28.73
N SER A 149 -11.86 -31.92 29.72
CA SER A 149 -11.57 -32.33 31.11
C SER A 149 -11.25 -33.83 31.20
N ASP A 150 -11.94 -34.66 30.46
CA ASP A 150 -11.74 -36.12 30.48
C ASP A 150 -10.46 -36.54 29.72
N MET A 151 -10.09 -35.78 28.66
CA MET A 151 -8.79 -35.95 28.00
C MET A 151 -7.62 -35.56 28.89
N ASP A 152 -7.71 -34.46 29.61
CA ASP A 152 -6.67 -34.00 30.53
C ASP A 152 -6.45 -34.98 31.71
N LYS A 153 -7.54 -35.60 32.23
CA LYS A 153 -7.47 -36.66 33.25
C LYS A 153 -6.82 -37.94 32.73
N ARG A 154 -7.01 -38.32 31.46
CA ARG A 154 -6.32 -39.48 30.87
C ARG A 154 -4.84 -39.24 30.71
N ASN A 155 -4.43 -38.08 30.17
CA ASN A 155 -3.03 -37.73 30.00
C ASN A 155 -2.25 -37.63 31.32
N ARG A 156 -2.91 -37.28 32.44
CA ARG A 156 -2.28 -37.28 33.76
C ARG A 156 -2.15 -38.65 34.42
N LYS A 157 -2.79 -39.68 33.90
CA LYS A 157 -2.68 -41.07 34.44
C LYS A 157 -1.63 -41.90 33.71
N GLU A 158 -1.10 -41.43 32.59
CA GLU A 158 -0.08 -42.13 31.79
C GLU A 158 1.36 -41.66 32.07
N PHE A 159 1.55 -40.78 33.06
CA PHE A 159 2.84 -40.36 33.61
C PHE A 159 2.80 -40.50 35.15
#